data_0240f7127f7aa7dd8f996a12075810ef
#
_entry.id   0240f7127f7aa7dd8f996a12075810ef
#
_cell.length_a   1.000
_cell.length_b   1.000
_cell.length_c   1.000
_cell.angle_alpha   90.00
_cell.angle_beta   90.00
_cell.angle_gamma   90.00
#
_symmetry.space_group_name_H-M   'P 1'
#
loop_
_entity.id
_entity.type
_entity.pdbx_description
1 polymer ?
#
loop_
_entity_poly.entity_id
_entity_poly.type
_entity_poly.pdbx_seq_one_letter_code
_entity_poly.pdbx_strand_id
1 'polypeptide(L)'
;FKGSWIEFATDINNVMYAYIDRKKKLPVTTLLRAIGYEADQQILEIFDLADEVKVNKANLKKAVGRKLAARVLSTWVEDFVDEDTGEVVSIERNNVIVDRETVLQEEHVEQILESGAKTILLHKENLSGIDFSIIYNTLQKDPCNSEKEAVVYIYRQLRASEPPDEATARDVIEKLFFSDKRYDLGDVGRYRINKKLDLDTDPAIRTLTREDIIAIIKYLIQLINSKADVDDIDHLSNRRVRTVGEQLSNQFSVGFVRMARTIRERMNVRDNEVFTPVDLINAKTLSSVINSFFGTSQLSQFMDQINPLAEITHKRRLSALGPGGLSRDRAGFEVRDVHYTHYGRLCPIESPEGPNIGLISSLCVYAKISPMGFIETPYRTVENGRIDLDNSHIHYYSAEEEEGKIVAQSNMPIDDEGNFLQPERIKARQGADFPVVTADEVNLMDVAPNQIASIAASLIPFLEHDDANRALMGSNMMRQAVPLVTCEAPIVGTGIEKDMISDSRIQIVAEGDGEVVFADATKIQIKYERTEDEILASFAPEVTTYTLPRYRRTNQNTSVTLKPIVLTGDKVTKGQILTEGYSTQHGELALGRNLKVAFMPWKG
;
A
#
# COMPACT_ATOMS: atom_id res chain seq x y z
N PHE A 1 2.05 9.98 2.88
CA PHE A 1 0.94 10.47 3.72
C PHE A 1 1.40 11.62 4.57
N LYS A 2 0.58 12.64 4.70
CA LYS A 2 0.87 13.86 5.45
C LYS A 2 -0.43 14.36 6.06
N GLY A 3 -0.43 14.77 7.31
CA GLY A 3 -1.59 15.38 7.96
C GLY A 3 -1.96 14.73 9.28
N SER A 4 -3.04 15.23 9.87
CA SER A 4 -3.57 14.75 11.13
C SER A 4 -4.32 13.42 10.97
N TRP A 5 -4.29 12.61 12.03
CA TRP A 5 -5.06 11.36 12.08
C TRP A 5 -6.48 11.64 12.54
N ILE A 6 -7.43 10.93 11.92
CA ILE A 6 -8.81 10.87 12.39
C ILE A 6 -9.19 9.41 12.59
N GLU A 7 -9.80 9.12 13.73
CA GLU A 7 -10.24 7.78 14.11
C GLU A 7 -11.70 7.86 14.59
N PHE A 8 -12.54 6.96 14.11
CA PHE A 8 -13.92 6.84 14.52
C PHE A 8 -14.10 5.60 15.39
N ALA A 9 -14.71 5.76 16.54
CA ALA A 9 -14.95 4.68 17.47
C ALA A 9 -16.34 4.79 18.10
N THR A 10 -16.85 3.66 18.57
CA THR A 10 -18.11 3.59 19.31
C THR A 10 -17.85 3.35 20.78
N ASP A 11 -18.73 3.87 21.63
CA ASP A 11 -18.70 3.69 23.08
C ASP A 11 -19.69 2.61 23.51
N ILE A 12 -19.53 2.10 24.73
CA ILE A 12 -20.47 1.18 25.37
C ILE A 12 -21.91 1.72 25.45
N ASN A 13 -22.08 3.02 25.45
CA ASN A 13 -23.37 3.71 25.44
C ASN A 13 -23.99 3.86 24.04
N ASN A 14 -23.46 3.18 23.03
CA ASN A 14 -23.91 3.30 21.65
C ASN A 14 -23.82 4.74 21.10
N VAL A 15 -22.74 5.43 21.38
CA VAL A 15 -22.44 6.77 20.85
C VAL A 15 -21.18 6.70 20.02
N MET A 16 -21.19 7.29 18.84
CA MET A 16 -20.04 7.34 17.94
C MET A 16 -19.22 8.61 18.20
N TYR A 17 -17.93 8.43 18.40
CA TYR A 17 -16.97 9.50 18.62
C TYR A 17 -15.89 9.54 17.55
N ALA A 18 -15.41 10.73 17.26
CA ALA A 18 -14.22 10.96 16.47
C ALA A 18 -13.06 11.40 17.37
N TYR A 19 -11.87 10.87 17.07
CA TYR A 19 -10.62 11.27 17.72
C TYR A 19 -9.71 11.90 16.68
N ILE A 20 -9.30 13.12 16.92
CA ILE A 20 -8.33 13.82 16.08
C ILE A 20 -6.98 13.79 16.80
N ASP A 21 -5.96 13.21 16.14
CA ASP A 21 -4.61 13.03 16.70
C ASP A 21 -4.57 12.38 18.09
N ARG A 22 -5.48 11.44 18.35
CA ARG A 22 -5.64 10.73 19.63
C ARG A 22 -5.87 11.64 20.84
N LYS A 23 -6.35 12.86 20.61
CA LYS A 23 -6.75 13.80 21.65
C LYS A 23 -8.15 13.46 22.17
N LYS A 24 -8.74 14.38 22.91
CA LYS A 24 -10.07 14.20 23.48
C LYS A 24 -11.10 13.81 22.41
N LYS A 25 -11.98 12.91 22.78
CA LYS A 25 -13.07 12.46 21.92
C LYS A 25 -14.11 13.57 21.72
N LEU A 26 -14.65 13.64 20.53
CA LEU A 26 -15.77 14.51 20.19
C LEU A 26 -16.86 13.70 19.46
N PRO A 27 -18.15 14.04 19.67
CA PRO A 27 -19.21 13.35 18.94
C PRO A 27 -19.07 13.52 17.44
N VAL A 28 -19.36 12.46 16.69
CA VAL A 28 -19.29 12.50 15.20
C VAL A 28 -20.21 13.57 14.61
N THR A 29 -21.38 13.77 15.22
CA THR A 29 -22.33 14.80 14.78
C THR A 29 -21.79 16.21 14.94
N THR A 30 -20.98 16.48 15.96
CA THR A 30 -20.27 17.76 16.11
C THR A 30 -19.30 17.97 14.95
N LEU A 31 -18.55 16.95 14.56
CA LEU A 31 -17.67 17.01 13.38
C LEU A 31 -18.47 17.27 12.10
N LEU A 32 -19.58 16.59 11.89
CA LEU A 32 -20.44 16.79 10.72
C LEU A 32 -21.00 18.22 10.66
N ARG A 33 -21.38 18.82 11.79
CA ARG A 33 -21.81 20.22 11.84
C ARG A 33 -20.67 21.16 11.44
N ALA A 34 -19.47 20.92 11.94
CA ALA A 34 -18.30 21.75 11.65
C ALA A 34 -17.87 21.71 10.18
N ILE A 35 -18.15 20.65 9.46
CA ILE A 35 -17.81 20.52 8.03
C ILE A 35 -18.91 21.02 7.08
N GLY A 36 -20.06 21.49 7.61
CA GLY A 36 -21.07 22.16 6.83
C GLY A 36 -22.49 21.58 6.91
N TYR A 37 -22.74 20.57 7.74
CA TYR A 37 -24.07 20.00 8.01
C TYR A 37 -24.63 20.56 9.31
N GLU A 38 -25.12 21.78 9.28
CA GLU A 38 -25.43 22.59 10.44
C GLU A 38 -26.59 22.02 11.28
N ALA A 39 -27.70 21.69 10.61
CA ALA A 39 -28.93 21.31 11.28
C ALA A 39 -29.04 19.79 11.48
N ASP A 40 -29.77 19.37 12.53
CA ASP A 40 -30.12 17.97 12.77
C ASP A 40 -30.81 17.34 11.55
N GLN A 41 -31.64 18.11 10.84
CA GLN A 41 -32.30 17.70 9.61
C GLN A 41 -31.29 17.27 8.52
N GLN A 42 -30.26 18.06 8.28
CA GLN A 42 -29.26 17.76 7.27
C GLN A 42 -28.47 16.49 7.60
N ILE A 43 -28.15 16.29 8.88
CA ILE A 43 -27.47 15.06 9.35
C ILE A 43 -28.38 13.84 9.15
N LEU A 44 -29.65 13.94 9.47
CA LEU A 44 -30.59 12.84 9.29
C LEU A 44 -30.88 12.54 7.82
N GLU A 45 -30.93 13.54 6.96
CA GLU A 45 -31.10 13.37 5.50
C GLU A 45 -29.91 12.62 4.87
N ILE A 46 -28.68 12.89 5.31
CA ILE A 46 -27.47 12.20 4.81
C ILE A 46 -27.58 10.69 5.01
N PHE A 47 -28.10 10.27 6.16
CA PHE A 47 -28.25 8.86 6.52
C PHE A 47 -29.63 8.29 6.13
N ASP A 48 -30.48 9.08 5.51
CA ASP A 48 -31.84 8.70 5.11
C ASP A 48 -32.67 8.09 6.27
N LEU A 49 -32.64 8.75 7.44
CA LEU A 49 -33.19 8.23 8.69
C LEU A 49 -34.55 8.79 9.06
N ALA A 50 -34.99 9.84 8.41
CA ALA A 50 -36.19 10.55 8.79
C ALA A 50 -37.11 10.83 7.60
N ASP A 51 -38.43 10.74 7.86
CA ASP A 51 -39.47 11.18 6.95
C ASP A 51 -39.76 12.66 7.19
N GLU A 52 -39.72 13.47 6.14
CA GLU A 52 -40.12 14.87 6.21
C GLU A 52 -41.62 14.98 6.06
N VAL A 53 -42.29 15.55 7.08
CA VAL A 53 -43.73 15.77 7.08
C VAL A 53 -44.00 17.26 7.12
N LYS A 54 -44.78 17.76 6.17
CA LYS A 54 -45.23 19.14 6.16
C LYS A 54 -46.17 19.42 7.32
N VAL A 55 -45.96 20.51 8.03
CA VAL A 55 -46.76 20.93 9.18
C VAL A 55 -48.12 21.42 8.72
N ASN A 56 -49.13 20.58 8.89
CA ASN A 56 -50.55 20.94 8.82
C ASN A 56 -51.34 20.03 9.78
N LYS A 57 -52.52 20.49 10.12
CA LYS A 57 -53.36 19.80 11.13
C LYS A 57 -53.71 18.35 10.76
N ALA A 58 -53.86 18.05 9.47
CA ALA A 58 -54.21 16.70 9.01
C ALA A 58 -52.97 15.76 9.07
N ASN A 59 -51.78 16.22 8.67
CA ASN A 59 -50.58 15.44 8.69
C ASN A 59 -50.07 15.21 10.13
N LEU A 60 -50.16 16.20 10.99
CA LEU A 60 -49.78 16.07 12.40
C LEU A 60 -50.68 15.10 13.17
N LYS A 61 -51.97 15.08 12.89
CA LYS A 61 -52.90 14.08 13.49
C LYS A 61 -52.55 12.65 13.07
N LYS A 62 -52.11 12.46 11.82
CA LYS A 62 -51.61 11.15 11.33
C LYS A 62 -50.27 10.75 11.95
N ALA A 63 -49.48 11.73 12.33
CA ALA A 63 -48.16 11.53 12.93
C ALA A 63 -48.19 11.27 14.44
N VAL A 64 -49.32 11.42 15.10
CA VAL A 64 -49.48 11.12 16.54
C VAL A 64 -49.10 9.67 16.82
N GLY A 65 -48.24 9.46 17.83
CA GLY A 65 -47.71 8.13 18.18
C GLY A 65 -46.35 7.82 17.55
N ARG A 66 -45.88 8.62 16.58
CA ARG A 66 -44.52 8.50 16.02
C ARG A 66 -43.53 9.33 16.81
N LYS A 67 -42.26 8.90 16.84
CA LYS A 67 -41.16 9.66 17.46
C LYS A 67 -40.63 10.74 16.56
N LEU A 68 -40.32 11.88 17.14
CA LEU A 68 -39.56 12.95 16.45
C LEU A 68 -38.11 12.56 16.29
N ALA A 69 -37.58 12.70 15.08
CA ALA A 69 -36.18 12.48 14.76
C ALA A 69 -35.31 13.72 15.02
N ALA A 70 -35.90 14.92 14.91
CA ALA A 70 -35.22 16.18 15.15
C ALA A 70 -36.07 17.10 16.02
N ARG A 71 -35.37 18.04 16.70
CA ARG A 71 -36.07 19.07 17.51
C ARG A 71 -36.94 19.96 16.64
N VAL A 72 -38.10 20.33 17.14
CA VAL A 72 -38.94 21.36 16.56
C VAL A 72 -38.53 22.69 17.19
N LEU A 73 -38.06 23.62 16.39
CA LEU A 73 -37.52 24.91 16.83
C LEU A 73 -38.43 26.04 16.38
N SER A 74 -38.65 27.03 17.25
CA SER A 74 -39.15 28.34 16.87
C SER A 74 -38.00 29.32 16.78
N THR A 75 -37.78 29.90 15.59
CA THR A 75 -36.67 30.81 15.31
C THR A 75 -37.19 32.23 15.16
N TRP A 76 -36.62 33.18 15.90
CA TRP A 76 -36.87 34.60 15.71
C TRP A 76 -35.57 35.39 15.75
N VAL A 77 -35.58 36.58 15.16
CA VAL A 77 -34.46 37.49 15.17
C VAL A 77 -34.72 38.57 16.23
N GLU A 78 -33.77 38.74 17.12
CA GLU A 78 -33.83 39.78 18.13
C GLU A 78 -32.70 40.79 17.86
N ASP A 79 -33.11 42.05 17.62
CA ASP A 79 -32.18 43.11 17.31
C ASP A 79 -31.74 43.81 18.60
N PHE A 80 -30.45 43.78 18.86
CA PHE A 80 -29.82 44.53 19.95
C PHE A 80 -29.02 45.69 19.40
N VAL A 81 -29.13 46.82 20.06
CA VAL A 81 -28.24 47.96 19.81
C VAL A 81 -27.05 47.86 20.74
N ASP A 82 -25.88 47.71 20.17
CA ASP A 82 -24.63 47.75 20.94
C ASP A 82 -24.44 49.12 21.54
N GLU A 83 -24.42 49.21 22.88
CA GLU A 83 -24.33 50.49 23.61
C GLU A 83 -23.00 51.21 23.38
N ASP A 84 -21.93 50.48 23.00
CA ASP A 84 -20.60 51.05 22.79
C ASP A 84 -20.35 51.54 21.35
N THR A 85 -20.94 50.85 20.36
CA THR A 85 -20.71 51.16 18.93
C THR A 85 -21.93 51.79 18.23
N GLY A 86 -23.13 51.64 18.81
CA GLY A 86 -24.37 52.12 18.23
C GLY A 86 -24.84 51.32 17.01
N GLU A 87 -24.19 50.21 16.70
CA GLU A 87 -24.60 49.29 15.62
C GLU A 87 -25.72 48.34 16.06
N VAL A 88 -26.67 48.12 15.16
CA VAL A 88 -27.73 47.12 15.40
C VAL A 88 -27.18 45.73 15.06
N VAL A 89 -27.03 44.88 16.07
CA VAL A 89 -26.66 43.50 15.90
C VAL A 89 -27.90 42.63 15.97
N SER A 90 -28.23 41.98 14.87
CA SER A 90 -29.35 41.02 14.80
C SER A 90 -28.87 39.63 15.26
N ILE A 91 -29.44 39.11 16.32
CA ILE A 91 -29.14 37.80 16.87
C ILE A 91 -30.31 36.87 16.58
N GLU A 92 -30.04 35.76 15.90
CA GLU A 92 -31.00 34.70 15.67
C GLU A 92 -31.13 33.81 16.90
N ARG A 93 -32.34 33.72 17.47
CA ARG A 93 -32.60 32.89 18.64
C ARG A 93 -33.51 31.72 18.30
N ASN A 94 -33.18 30.56 18.84
CA ASN A 94 -33.91 29.33 18.64
C ASN A 94 -34.46 28.81 19.97
N ASN A 95 -35.77 28.66 20.06
CA ASN A 95 -36.44 27.98 21.18
C ASN A 95 -36.83 26.56 20.80
N VAL A 96 -36.50 25.58 21.63
CA VAL A 96 -36.94 24.21 21.45
C VAL A 96 -38.38 24.07 21.93
N ILE A 97 -39.30 23.81 21.00
CA ILE A 97 -40.72 23.63 21.30
C ILE A 97 -40.98 22.19 21.74
N VAL A 98 -40.50 21.22 20.94
CA VAL A 98 -40.54 19.79 21.24
C VAL A 98 -39.15 19.20 21.01
N ASP A 99 -38.66 18.45 21.99
CA ASP A 99 -37.34 17.85 21.89
C ASP A 99 -37.35 16.59 20.99
N ARG A 100 -36.18 16.21 20.47
CA ARG A 100 -36.01 14.98 19.72
C ARG A 100 -36.30 13.76 20.59
N GLU A 101 -36.60 12.63 19.98
CA GLU A 101 -36.97 11.37 20.64
C GLU A 101 -38.29 11.43 21.45
N THR A 102 -39.04 12.50 21.32
CA THR A 102 -40.37 12.63 21.96
C THR A 102 -41.44 11.97 21.08
N VAL A 103 -42.26 11.12 21.67
CA VAL A 103 -43.44 10.56 20.99
C VAL A 103 -44.49 11.66 20.87
N LEU A 104 -44.96 11.93 19.65
CA LEU A 104 -45.97 12.95 19.41
C LEU A 104 -47.31 12.58 20.08
N GLN A 105 -47.86 13.54 20.83
CA GLN A 105 -49.19 13.48 21.44
C GLN A 105 -50.06 14.61 20.91
N GLU A 106 -51.35 14.58 21.18
CA GLU A 106 -52.27 15.61 20.69
C GLU A 106 -51.90 17.02 21.18
N GLU A 107 -51.35 17.15 22.37
CA GLU A 107 -50.89 18.41 22.95
C GLU A 107 -49.73 19.02 22.14
N HIS A 108 -48.85 18.19 21.65
CA HIS A 108 -47.69 18.63 20.82
C HIS A 108 -48.12 19.13 19.45
N VAL A 109 -49.25 18.66 18.91
CA VAL A 109 -49.77 19.11 17.60
C VAL A 109 -50.09 20.60 17.61
N GLU A 110 -50.72 21.10 18.66
CA GLU A 110 -51.06 22.52 18.80
C GLU A 110 -49.77 23.36 18.97
N GLN A 111 -48.85 22.91 19.80
CA GLN A 111 -47.57 23.58 20.01
C GLN A 111 -46.75 23.69 18.73
N ILE A 112 -46.70 22.65 17.90
CA ILE A 112 -46.00 22.64 16.62
C ILE A 112 -46.66 23.58 15.61
N LEU A 113 -47.99 23.62 15.57
CA LEU A 113 -48.73 24.53 14.67
C LEU A 113 -48.48 26.01 15.01
N GLU A 114 -48.36 26.32 16.31
CA GLU A 114 -48.08 27.66 16.80
C GLU A 114 -46.60 28.09 16.59
N SER A 115 -45.69 27.12 16.49
CA SER A 115 -44.24 27.37 16.38
C SER A 115 -43.81 28.00 15.06
N GLY A 116 -44.66 27.97 14.02
CA GLY A 116 -44.31 28.46 12.68
C GLY A 116 -43.38 27.53 11.88
N ALA A 117 -43.06 26.34 12.38
CA ALA A 117 -42.27 25.36 11.63
C ALA A 117 -43.01 24.89 10.38
N LYS A 118 -42.30 24.77 9.26
CA LYS A 118 -42.91 24.37 7.96
C LYS A 118 -42.93 22.84 7.82
N THR A 119 -41.95 22.16 8.36
CA THR A 119 -41.79 20.71 8.29
C THR A 119 -41.28 20.16 9.60
N ILE A 120 -41.58 18.90 9.87
CA ILE A 120 -41.05 18.12 10.98
C ILE A 120 -40.44 16.82 10.44
N LEU A 121 -39.45 16.30 11.14
CA LEU A 121 -38.80 15.03 10.82
C LEU A 121 -39.26 13.95 11.83
N LEU A 122 -39.69 12.84 11.29
CA LEU A 122 -40.13 11.68 12.06
C LEU A 122 -39.21 10.49 11.74
N HIS A 123 -38.95 9.63 12.71
CA HIS A 123 -38.20 8.39 12.47
C HIS A 123 -38.87 7.55 11.39
N LYS A 124 -38.12 7.02 10.44
CA LYS A 124 -38.60 6.05 9.46
C LYS A 124 -39.04 4.74 10.18
N GLU A 125 -40.19 4.23 9.79
CA GLU A 125 -40.71 2.98 10.36
C GLU A 125 -40.05 1.73 9.80
N ASN A 126 -39.55 1.78 8.55
CA ASN A 126 -38.96 0.64 7.85
C ASN A 126 -37.54 0.97 7.40
N LEU A 127 -36.59 0.91 8.31
CA LEU A 127 -35.19 0.89 7.97
C LEU A 127 -34.79 -0.52 7.52
N SER A 128 -34.22 -0.66 6.33
CA SER A 128 -33.85 -1.93 5.67
C SER A 128 -32.87 -2.79 6.49
N GLY A 129 -33.27 -3.26 7.66
CA GLY A 129 -32.48 -4.17 8.49
C GLY A 129 -31.20 -3.59 9.09
N ILE A 130 -30.98 -2.29 8.99
CA ILE A 130 -29.83 -1.59 9.57
C ILE A 130 -30.30 -0.74 10.74
N ASP A 131 -29.71 -0.93 11.91
CA ASP A 131 -29.98 -0.13 13.09
C ASP A 131 -29.12 1.12 13.13
N PHE A 132 -29.74 2.28 12.93
CA PHE A 132 -29.10 3.60 13.00
C PHE A 132 -29.28 4.30 14.35
N SER A 133 -29.71 3.59 15.38
CA SER A 133 -29.92 4.17 16.71
C SER A 133 -28.71 4.87 17.29
N ILE A 134 -27.51 4.48 16.84
CA ILE A 134 -26.25 5.09 17.22
C ILE A 134 -26.15 6.58 16.79
N ILE A 135 -26.73 6.94 15.64
CA ILE A 135 -26.76 8.32 15.16
C ILE A 135 -27.69 9.15 16.05
N TYR A 136 -28.85 8.63 16.41
CA TYR A 136 -29.77 9.31 17.32
C TYR A 136 -29.18 9.50 18.71
N ASN A 137 -28.53 8.47 19.25
CA ASN A 137 -27.86 8.54 20.53
C ASN A 137 -26.72 9.58 20.52
N THR A 138 -25.97 9.66 19.40
CA THR A 138 -24.90 10.65 19.23
C THR A 138 -25.46 12.06 19.15
N LEU A 139 -26.58 12.28 18.45
CA LEU A 139 -27.27 13.56 18.38
C LEU A 139 -27.74 14.04 19.76
N GLN A 140 -28.23 13.14 20.61
CA GLN A 140 -28.63 13.47 21.99
C GLN A 140 -27.45 13.89 22.86
N LYS A 141 -26.28 13.32 22.64
CA LYS A 141 -25.02 13.62 23.33
C LYS A 141 -24.24 14.80 22.75
N ASP A 142 -24.64 15.29 21.59
CA ASP A 142 -24.00 16.44 20.93
C ASP A 142 -24.24 17.73 21.72
N PRO A 143 -23.19 18.40 22.20
CA PRO A 143 -23.33 19.64 22.94
C PRO A 143 -23.62 20.85 22.07
N CYS A 144 -23.51 20.73 20.74
CA CYS A 144 -23.60 21.81 19.77
C CYS A 144 -24.91 21.74 18.98
N ASN A 145 -25.49 22.89 18.68
CA ASN A 145 -26.72 23.01 17.89
C ASN A 145 -26.52 23.74 16.55
N SER A 146 -25.37 24.38 16.36
CA SER A 146 -25.06 25.13 15.14
C SER A 146 -23.64 24.85 14.67
N GLU A 147 -23.34 25.19 13.42
CA GLU A 147 -21.98 25.10 12.86
C GLU A 147 -20.99 25.94 13.65
N LYS A 148 -21.36 27.14 14.05
CA LYS A 148 -20.51 28.04 14.85
C LYS A 148 -20.09 27.43 16.18
N GLU A 149 -21.06 26.91 16.93
CA GLU A 149 -20.79 26.23 18.20
C GLU A 149 -19.90 24.99 18.01
N ALA A 150 -20.13 24.22 16.95
CA ALA A 150 -19.33 23.04 16.65
C ALA A 150 -17.89 23.39 16.30
N VAL A 151 -17.67 24.42 15.50
CA VAL A 151 -16.33 24.90 15.13
C VAL A 151 -15.55 25.38 16.36
N VAL A 152 -16.19 26.17 17.22
CA VAL A 152 -15.59 26.66 18.46
C VAL A 152 -15.30 25.50 19.43
N TYR A 153 -16.22 24.56 19.56
CA TYR A 153 -16.06 23.38 20.41
C TYR A 153 -14.84 22.54 19.99
N ILE A 154 -14.69 22.24 18.69
CA ILE A 154 -13.56 21.49 18.16
C ILE A 154 -12.26 22.25 18.37
N TYR A 155 -12.25 23.56 18.15
CA TYR A 155 -11.05 24.38 18.41
C TYR A 155 -10.60 24.30 19.86
N ARG A 156 -11.53 24.42 20.81
CA ARG A 156 -11.23 24.27 22.25
C ARG A 156 -10.65 22.89 22.58
N GLN A 157 -11.18 21.83 21.98
CA GLN A 157 -10.68 20.47 22.21
C GLN A 157 -9.25 20.30 21.68
N LEU A 158 -8.92 20.92 20.54
CA LEU A 158 -7.62 20.81 19.90
C LEU A 158 -6.55 21.71 20.52
N ARG A 159 -6.92 22.93 20.87
CA ARG A 159 -5.98 23.99 21.32
C ARG A 159 -6.02 24.27 22.81
N ALA A 160 -7.01 23.76 23.52
CA ALA A 160 -7.25 24.06 24.94
C ALA A 160 -7.37 25.55 25.25
N SER A 161 -7.78 26.38 24.28
CA SER A 161 -7.98 27.82 24.40
C SER A 161 -9.19 28.29 23.61
N GLU A 162 -9.71 29.47 23.92
CA GLU A 162 -10.76 30.10 23.11
C GLU A 162 -10.20 30.57 21.77
N PRO A 163 -10.94 30.42 20.65
CA PRO A 163 -10.52 31.00 19.38
C PRO A 163 -10.64 32.54 19.43
N PRO A 164 -9.72 33.28 18.76
CA PRO A 164 -9.81 34.74 18.64
C PRO A 164 -11.09 35.18 17.90
N ASP A 165 -11.46 34.42 16.87
CA ASP A 165 -12.66 34.61 16.07
C ASP A 165 -13.12 33.29 15.46
N GLU A 166 -14.32 33.27 14.90
CA GLU A 166 -14.89 32.11 14.22
C GLU A 166 -14.09 31.73 12.96
N ALA A 167 -13.62 32.73 12.21
CA ALA A 167 -12.89 32.51 10.97
C ALA A 167 -11.58 31.78 11.21
N THR A 168 -10.86 32.13 12.29
CA THR A 168 -9.62 31.41 12.70
C THR A 168 -9.90 29.97 13.08
N ALA A 169 -10.97 29.71 13.83
CA ALA A 169 -11.35 28.38 14.23
C ALA A 169 -11.73 27.50 13.00
N ARG A 170 -12.49 28.05 12.09
CA ARG A 170 -12.87 27.40 10.83
C ARG A 170 -11.65 27.10 9.94
N ASP A 171 -10.74 28.04 9.81
CA ASP A 171 -9.48 27.87 9.07
C ASP A 171 -8.61 26.75 9.66
N VAL A 172 -8.53 26.64 10.98
CA VAL A 172 -7.80 25.54 11.65
C VAL A 172 -8.42 24.18 11.29
N ILE A 173 -9.74 24.05 11.34
CA ILE A 173 -10.42 22.78 11.00
C ILE A 173 -10.25 22.45 9.53
N GLU A 174 -10.38 23.41 8.63
CA GLU A 174 -10.20 23.21 7.20
C GLU A 174 -8.77 22.77 6.86
N LYS A 175 -7.77 23.34 7.52
CA LYS A 175 -6.37 22.96 7.35
C LYS A 175 -6.02 21.56 7.87
N LEU A 176 -6.85 20.97 8.74
CA LEU A 176 -6.58 19.62 9.26
C LEU A 176 -6.71 18.54 8.19
N PHE A 177 -7.79 18.56 7.39
CA PHE A 177 -8.14 17.48 6.49
C PHE A 177 -8.44 17.89 5.05
N PHE A 178 -8.74 19.16 4.79
CA PHE A 178 -9.27 19.64 3.51
C PHE A 178 -8.31 20.53 2.72
N SER A 179 -7.13 20.81 3.26
CA SER A 179 -6.13 21.66 2.62
C SER A 179 -4.98 20.83 2.03
N ASP A 180 -4.73 20.99 0.74
CA ASP A 180 -3.63 20.34 0.00
C ASP A 180 -2.24 20.64 0.59
N LYS A 181 -2.10 21.78 1.24
CA LYS A 181 -0.83 22.22 1.83
C LYS A 181 -0.45 21.44 3.09
N ARG A 182 -1.42 20.91 3.81
CA ARG A 182 -1.21 20.27 5.11
C ARG A 182 -1.68 18.83 5.20
N TYR A 183 -2.50 18.38 4.27
CA TYR A 183 -3.04 17.03 4.26
C TYR A 183 -2.85 16.39 2.89
N ASP A 184 -2.35 15.17 2.88
CA ASP A 184 -2.13 14.40 1.65
C ASP A 184 -2.32 12.90 1.94
N LEU A 185 -3.35 12.31 1.35
CA LEU A 185 -3.61 10.87 1.38
C LEU A 185 -2.62 10.09 0.52
N GLY A 186 -2.01 10.74 -0.48
CA GLY A 186 -1.30 10.06 -1.55
C GLY A 186 -2.25 9.34 -2.52
N ASP A 187 -1.71 8.87 -3.61
CA ASP A 187 -2.49 8.16 -4.63
C ASP A 187 -3.06 6.84 -4.08
N VAL A 188 -2.26 6.14 -3.26
CA VAL A 188 -2.65 4.87 -2.64
C VAL A 188 -3.80 5.07 -1.66
N GLY A 189 -3.74 6.09 -0.81
CA GLY A 189 -4.80 6.40 0.15
C GLY A 189 -6.12 6.70 -0.53
N ARG A 190 -6.11 7.54 -1.58
CA ARG A 190 -7.31 7.84 -2.37
C ARG A 190 -7.86 6.60 -3.07
N TYR A 191 -7.00 5.81 -3.70
CA TYR A 191 -7.40 4.55 -4.35
C TYR A 191 -8.08 3.60 -3.36
N ARG A 192 -7.48 3.41 -2.18
CA ARG A 192 -8.02 2.49 -1.16
C ARG A 192 -9.34 2.96 -0.59
N ILE A 193 -9.49 4.26 -0.31
CA ILE A 193 -10.75 4.82 0.17
C ILE A 193 -11.85 4.66 -0.88
N ASN A 194 -11.60 5.02 -2.12
CA ASN A 194 -12.57 4.90 -3.20
C ASN A 194 -13.03 3.45 -3.39
N LYS A 195 -12.10 2.52 -3.38
CA LYS A 195 -12.41 1.10 -3.58
C LYS A 195 -13.12 0.46 -2.39
N LYS A 196 -12.69 0.78 -1.17
CA LYS A 196 -13.26 0.23 0.06
C LYS A 196 -14.68 0.72 0.32
N LEU A 197 -14.94 1.98 0.05
CA LEU A 197 -16.19 2.65 0.33
C LEU A 197 -17.08 2.81 -0.91
N ASP A 198 -16.66 2.27 -2.05
CA ASP A 198 -17.37 2.34 -3.34
C ASP A 198 -17.71 3.80 -3.73
N LEU A 199 -16.66 4.64 -3.70
CA LEU A 199 -16.75 6.05 -4.04
C LEU A 199 -16.18 6.33 -5.44
N ASP A 200 -16.81 7.23 -6.18
CA ASP A 200 -16.36 7.70 -7.50
C ASP A 200 -15.60 9.03 -7.45
N THR A 201 -14.95 9.31 -6.33
CA THR A 201 -14.16 10.55 -6.16
C THR A 201 -12.99 10.57 -7.14
N ASP A 202 -12.74 11.73 -7.74
CA ASP A 202 -11.61 11.92 -8.67
C ASP A 202 -10.29 11.50 -8.02
N PRO A 203 -9.52 10.59 -8.63
CA PRO A 203 -8.20 10.17 -8.12
C PRO A 203 -7.19 11.31 -7.94
N ALA A 204 -7.39 12.45 -8.60
CA ALA A 204 -6.56 13.64 -8.44
C ALA A 204 -6.76 14.35 -7.09
N ILE A 205 -7.88 14.13 -6.41
CA ILE A 205 -8.18 14.69 -5.10
C ILE A 205 -7.45 13.91 -4.03
N ARG A 206 -6.45 14.52 -3.43
CA ARG A 206 -5.57 13.89 -2.42
C ARG A 206 -5.89 14.31 -0.98
N THR A 207 -6.94 15.10 -0.78
CA THR A 207 -7.46 15.49 0.52
C THR A 207 -8.72 14.71 0.86
N LEU A 208 -9.11 14.68 2.13
CA LEU A 208 -10.43 14.16 2.50
C LEU A 208 -11.53 15.07 1.94
N THR A 209 -12.66 14.47 1.60
CA THR A 209 -13.88 15.16 1.20
C THR A 209 -14.98 14.90 2.22
N ARG A 210 -16.07 15.66 2.15
CA ARG A 210 -17.23 15.44 3.02
C ARG A 210 -17.85 14.06 2.78
N GLU A 211 -17.91 13.65 1.53
CA GLU A 211 -18.41 12.34 1.11
C GLU A 211 -17.58 11.20 1.70
N ASP A 212 -16.25 11.37 1.79
CA ASP A 212 -15.37 10.38 2.42
C ASP A 212 -15.72 10.15 3.89
N ILE A 213 -15.93 11.22 4.64
CA ILE A 213 -16.28 11.14 6.08
C ILE A 213 -17.65 10.48 6.26
N ILE A 214 -18.62 10.87 5.46
CA ILE A 214 -19.97 10.28 5.50
C ILE A 214 -19.90 8.78 5.16
N ALA A 215 -19.18 8.41 4.13
CA ALA A 215 -19.02 7.02 3.72
C ALA A 215 -18.32 6.17 4.79
N ILE A 216 -17.32 6.71 5.47
CA ILE A 216 -16.63 6.03 6.59
C ILE A 216 -17.61 5.79 7.74
N ILE A 217 -18.42 6.77 8.10
CA ILE A 217 -19.43 6.64 9.17
C ILE A 217 -20.48 5.59 8.79
N LYS A 218 -20.97 5.62 7.56
CA LYS A 218 -21.92 4.60 7.05
C LYS A 218 -21.33 3.20 7.10
N TYR A 219 -20.08 3.06 6.69
CA TYR A 219 -19.39 1.77 6.73
C TYR A 219 -19.21 1.25 8.16
N LEU A 220 -18.87 2.11 9.10
CA LEU A 220 -18.76 1.73 10.51
C LEU A 220 -20.12 1.28 11.08
N ILE A 221 -21.21 1.93 10.70
CA ILE A 221 -22.57 1.50 11.07
C ILE A 221 -22.90 0.13 10.47
N GLN A 222 -22.54 -0.12 9.22
CA GLN A 222 -22.70 -1.43 8.60
C GLN A 222 -21.91 -2.53 9.31
N LEU A 223 -20.69 -2.24 9.76
CA LEU A 223 -19.89 -3.16 10.58
C LEU A 223 -20.56 -3.50 11.91
N ILE A 224 -21.11 -2.51 12.60
CA ILE A 224 -21.85 -2.71 13.85
C ILE A 224 -23.05 -3.62 13.65
N ASN A 225 -23.75 -3.48 12.54
CA ASN A 225 -24.92 -4.28 12.17
C ASN A 225 -24.59 -5.61 11.49
N SER A 226 -23.34 -6.00 11.45
CA SER A 226 -22.88 -7.24 10.79
C SER A 226 -23.26 -7.33 9.30
N LYS A 227 -23.40 -6.20 8.61
CA LYS A 227 -23.66 -6.09 7.17
C LYS A 227 -22.38 -5.93 6.34
N ALA A 228 -21.26 -5.71 6.99
CA ALA A 228 -19.93 -5.65 6.38
C ALA A 228 -18.95 -6.45 7.22
N ASP A 229 -17.87 -6.90 6.60
CA ASP A 229 -16.83 -7.69 7.25
C ASP A 229 -15.70 -6.79 7.74
N VAL A 230 -15.08 -7.22 8.84
CA VAL A 230 -13.88 -6.60 9.39
C VAL A 230 -12.69 -6.91 8.47
N ASP A 231 -11.83 -5.93 8.25
CA ASP A 231 -10.62 -6.12 7.45
C ASP A 231 -9.66 -7.10 8.12
N ASP A 232 -9.12 -8.02 7.30
CA ASP A 232 -7.97 -8.83 7.68
C ASP A 232 -6.69 -8.00 7.47
N ILE A 233 -6.05 -7.62 8.58
CA ILE A 233 -4.84 -6.78 8.55
C ILE A 233 -3.63 -7.49 7.94
N ASP A 234 -3.62 -8.82 7.92
CA ASP A 234 -2.53 -9.63 7.35
C ASP A 234 -2.71 -9.94 5.86
N HIS A 235 -3.88 -9.64 5.32
CA HIS A 235 -4.15 -9.77 3.89
C HIS A 235 -3.27 -8.80 3.09
N LEU A 236 -2.65 -9.28 2.00
CA LEU A 236 -1.73 -8.44 1.20
C LEU A 236 -2.42 -7.31 0.43
N SER A 237 -3.73 -7.26 0.40
CA SER A 237 -4.48 -6.07 -0.05
C SER A 237 -4.38 -4.90 0.94
N ASN A 238 -4.12 -5.18 2.21
CA ASN A 238 -3.98 -4.20 3.29
C ASN A 238 -2.51 -3.97 3.70
N ARG A 239 -1.60 -4.77 3.17
CA ARG A 239 -0.15 -4.64 3.39
C ARG A 239 0.52 -4.29 2.07
N ARG A 240 1.13 -3.14 2.01
CA ARG A 240 1.87 -2.69 0.84
C ARG A 240 3.36 -2.62 1.09
N VAL A 241 4.12 -2.67 0.02
CA VAL A 241 5.57 -2.53 0.04
C VAL A 241 5.93 -1.07 -0.23
N ARG A 242 6.77 -0.51 0.64
CA ARG A 242 7.41 0.78 0.42
C ARG A 242 8.75 0.53 -0.25
N THR A 243 8.85 0.82 -1.52
CA THR A 243 10.07 0.64 -2.30
C THR A 243 11.15 1.65 -1.92
N VAL A 244 12.39 1.36 -2.28
CA VAL A 244 13.52 2.30 -2.10
C VAL A 244 13.24 3.64 -2.79
N GLY A 245 12.66 3.60 -3.99
CA GLY A 245 12.29 4.81 -4.74
C GLY A 245 11.30 5.70 -4.00
N GLU A 246 10.27 5.13 -3.39
CA GLU A 246 9.30 5.88 -2.58
C GLU A 246 9.96 6.49 -1.34
N GLN A 247 10.77 5.73 -0.62
CA GLN A 247 11.48 6.21 0.57
C GLN A 247 12.47 7.32 0.23
N LEU A 248 13.20 7.17 -0.86
CA LEU A 248 14.14 8.17 -1.35
C LEU A 248 13.41 9.44 -1.80
N SER A 249 12.28 9.32 -2.48
CA SER A 249 11.44 10.46 -2.87
C SER A 249 10.99 11.28 -1.65
N ASN A 250 10.61 10.62 -0.55
CA ASN A 250 10.27 11.30 0.69
C ASN A 250 11.47 12.05 1.27
N GLN A 251 12.67 11.48 1.22
CA GLN A 251 13.88 12.16 1.67
C GLN A 251 14.25 13.36 0.79
N PHE A 252 14.10 13.25 -0.51
CA PHE A 252 14.25 14.40 -1.41
C PHE A 252 13.27 15.53 -1.07
N SER A 253 12.01 15.19 -0.83
CA SER A 253 10.99 16.17 -0.44
C SER A 253 11.38 16.92 0.85
N VAL A 254 11.88 16.21 1.87
CA VAL A 254 12.40 16.81 3.10
C VAL A 254 13.58 17.73 2.82
N GLY A 255 14.52 17.28 1.98
CA GLY A 255 15.69 18.06 1.57
C GLY A 255 15.30 19.35 0.84
N PHE A 256 14.38 19.28 -0.11
CA PHE A 256 13.90 20.45 -0.84
C PHE A 256 13.13 21.44 0.03
N VAL A 257 12.32 20.96 0.96
CA VAL A 257 11.62 21.84 1.92
C VAL A 257 12.62 22.60 2.80
N ARG A 258 13.68 21.94 3.30
CA ARG A 258 14.76 22.57 4.05
C ARG A 258 15.52 23.59 3.20
N MET A 259 15.84 23.25 1.97
CA MET A 259 16.52 24.14 1.04
C MET A 259 15.68 25.37 0.71
N ALA A 260 14.38 25.20 0.43
CA ALA A 260 13.45 26.29 0.17
C ALA A 260 13.35 27.26 1.38
N ARG A 261 13.36 26.69 2.59
CA ARG A 261 13.39 27.50 3.83
C ARG A 261 14.67 28.34 3.90
N THR A 262 15.82 27.73 3.69
CA THR A 262 17.11 28.44 3.71
C THR A 262 17.19 29.52 2.64
N ILE A 263 16.69 29.26 1.45
CA ILE A 263 16.63 30.27 0.37
C ILE A 263 15.78 31.46 0.80
N ARG A 264 14.61 31.19 1.38
CA ARG A 264 13.69 32.23 1.86
C ARG A 264 14.31 33.08 2.98
N GLU A 265 15.00 32.43 3.91
CA GLU A 265 15.73 33.11 4.99
C GLU A 265 16.86 34.01 4.43
N ARG A 266 17.63 33.51 3.44
CA ARG A 266 18.68 34.31 2.80
C ARG A 266 18.14 35.49 2.01
N MET A 267 17.01 35.32 1.31
CA MET A 267 16.35 36.41 0.60
C MET A 267 15.86 37.51 1.55
N ASN A 268 15.32 37.14 2.73
CA ASN A 268 14.82 38.08 3.70
C ASN A 268 15.94 38.90 4.43
N VAL A 269 17.12 38.29 4.56
CA VAL A 269 18.26 38.93 5.27
C VAL A 269 19.01 39.93 4.40
N ARG A 270 19.01 39.71 3.05
CA ARG A 270 19.76 40.51 2.10
C ARG A 270 18.84 41.48 1.36
N ASP A 271 18.52 42.61 1.95
CA ASP A 271 17.80 43.66 1.24
C ASP A 271 18.71 44.39 0.23
N ASN A 272 18.21 44.59 -0.98
CA ASN A 272 18.81 45.41 -2.04
C ASN A 272 20.12 44.94 -2.69
N GLU A 273 20.53 43.69 -2.52
CA GLU A 273 21.64 43.11 -3.29
C GLU A 273 21.16 42.34 -4.51
N VAL A 274 21.96 42.33 -5.55
CA VAL A 274 21.71 41.48 -6.73
C VAL A 274 22.15 40.05 -6.38
N PHE A 275 21.21 39.12 -6.35
CA PHE A 275 21.51 37.71 -6.09
C PHE A 275 21.67 36.91 -7.36
N THR A 276 22.54 35.93 -7.31
CA THR A 276 22.55 34.84 -8.27
C THR A 276 21.95 33.57 -7.62
N PRO A 277 21.41 32.62 -8.39
CA PRO A 277 20.94 31.34 -7.84
C PRO A 277 21.99 30.62 -7.00
N VAL A 278 23.27 30.74 -7.35
CA VAL A 278 24.40 30.12 -6.62
C VAL A 278 24.54 30.68 -5.21
N ASP A 279 24.26 31.97 -5.01
CA ASP A 279 24.35 32.61 -3.69
C ASP A 279 23.24 32.17 -2.74
N LEU A 280 22.10 31.82 -3.28
CA LEU A 280 20.89 31.43 -2.53
C LEU A 280 20.82 29.94 -2.22
N ILE A 281 21.26 29.09 -3.16
CA ILE A 281 21.12 27.64 -3.08
C ILE A 281 22.29 27.04 -2.29
N ASN A 282 21.96 26.24 -1.29
CA ASN A 282 22.92 25.42 -0.55
C ASN A 282 22.71 23.93 -0.86
N ALA A 283 23.46 23.40 -1.81
CA ALA A 283 23.38 22.00 -2.21
C ALA A 283 23.73 21.01 -1.09
N LYS A 284 24.51 21.43 -0.08
CA LYS A 284 24.88 20.57 1.05
C LYS A 284 23.67 20.16 1.88
N THR A 285 22.62 20.97 1.93
CA THR A 285 21.39 20.65 2.64
C THR A 285 20.73 19.39 2.07
N LEU A 286 20.62 19.30 0.76
CA LEU A 286 20.08 18.14 0.08
C LEU A 286 21.01 16.93 0.21
N SER A 287 22.30 17.10 -0.07
CA SER A 287 23.29 16.03 0.02
C SER A 287 23.36 15.42 1.42
N SER A 288 23.28 16.24 2.47
CA SER A 288 23.32 15.75 3.86
C SER A 288 22.10 14.88 4.20
N VAL A 289 20.92 15.22 3.71
CA VAL A 289 19.71 14.42 3.92
C VAL A 289 19.82 13.06 3.24
N ILE A 290 20.28 13.02 2.01
CA ILE A 290 20.45 11.77 1.26
C ILE A 290 21.55 10.90 1.87
N ASN A 291 22.68 11.48 2.23
CA ASN A 291 23.75 10.73 2.90
C ASN A 291 23.33 10.19 4.26
N SER A 292 22.57 10.95 5.02
CA SER A 292 22.00 10.50 6.30
C SER A 292 21.03 9.33 6.10
N PHE A 293 20.18 9.39 5.08
CA PHE A 293 19.26 8.29 4.76
C PHE A 293 20.03 7.00 4.48
N PHE A 294 20.99 7.01 3.56
CA PHE A 294 21.77 5.82 3.23
C PHE A 294 22.72 5.36 4.35
N GLY A 295 23.18 6.26 5.20
CA GLY A 295 24.11 5.93 6.28
C GLY A 295 23.48 5.47 7.58
N THR A 296 22.28 5.94 7.91
CA THR A 296 21.67 5.72 9.23
C THR A 296 20.32 5.01 9.22
N SER A 297 19.70 4.81 8.06
CA SER A 297 18.43 4.09 7.97
C SER A 297 18.61 2.62 8.36
N GLN A 298 17.71 2.10 9.17
CA GLN A 298 17.68 0.67 9.53
C GLN A 298 17.50 -0.25 8.30
N LEU A 299 16.85 0.24 7.25
CA LEU A 299 16.60 -0.51 6.01
C LEU A 299 17.75 -0.42 5.02
N SER A 300 18.65 0.55 5.16
CA SER A 300 19.89 0.62 4.41
C SER A 300 20.93 -0.26 5.08
N GLN A 301 21.22 -1.39 4.49
CA GLN A 301 22.07 -2.43 5.05
C GLN A 301 23.32 -2.64 4.19
N PHE A 302 24.38 -3.11 4.83
CA PHE A 302 25.58 -3.55 4.15
C PHE A 302 25.26 -4.77 3.29
N MET A 303 25.50 -4.69 1.97
CA MET A 303 25.09 -5.74 1.05
C MET A 303 25.78 -7.06 1.35
N ASP A 304 25.01 -8.13 1.46
CA ASP A 304 25.51 -9.49 1.55
C ASP A 304 26.04 -9.91 0.17
N GLN A 305 27.34 -10.10 0.06
CA GLN A 305 28.06 -10.25 -1.20
C GLN A 305 28.99 -11.48 -1.19
N ILE A 306 28.64 -12.51 -0.42
CA ILE A 306 29.44 -13.74 -0.36
C ILE A 306 29.47 -14.42 -1.73
N ASN A 307 28.31 -14.56 -2.38
CA ASN A 307 28.13 -15.18 -3.67
C ASN A 307 27.01 -14.47 -4.46
N PRO A 308 26.83 -14.74 -5.75
CA PRO A 308 25.79 -14.09 -6.54
C PRO A 308 24.37 -14.27 -5.99
N LEU A 309 24.07 -15.44 -5.44
CA LEU A 309 22.77 -15.73 -4.85
C LEU A 309 22.49 -14.86 -3.62
N ALA A 310 23.49 -14.65 -2.78
CA ALA A 310 23.37 -13.79 -1.60
C ALA A 310 23.04 -12.33 -1.98
N GLU A 311 23.68 -11.80 -3.02
CA GLU A 311 23.39 -10.46 -3.55
C GLU A 311 21.94 -10.32 -4.03
N ILE A 312 21.49 -11.22 -4.87
CA ILE A 312 20.12 -11.19 -5.43
C ILE A 312 19.09 -11.34 -4.33
N THR A 313 19.30 -12.28 -3.43
CA THR A 313 18.38 -12.52 -2.33
C THR A 313 18.27 -11.32 -1.41
N HIS A 314 19.39 -10.64 -1.13
CA HIS A 314 19.39 -9.43 -0.31
C HIS A 314 18.61 -8.28 -0.98
N LYS A 315 18.78 -8.11 -2.29
CA LYS A 315 18.05 -7.07 -3.06
C LYS A 315 16.55 -7.32 -3.17
N ARG A 316 16.10 -8.57 -3.08
CA ARG A 316 14.69 -8.97 -3.18
C ARG A 316 14.02 -9.19 -1.83
N ARG A 317 14.67 -8.79 -0.74
CA ARG A 317 14.17 -8.99 0.62
C ARG A 317 13.17 -7.91 1.02
N LEU A 318 12.11 -8.33 1.70
CA LEU A 318 11.10 -7.48 2.28
C LEU A 318 11.16 -7.57 3.80
N SER A 319 11.23 -6.42 4.47
CA SER A 319 11.27 -6.34 5.94
C SER A 319 9.98 -5.72 6.48
N ALA A 320 9.40 -6.34 7.50
CA ALA A 320 8.31 -5.75 8.27
C ALA A 320 8.80 -4.78 9.36
N LEU A 321 10.10 -4.73 9.59
CA LEU A 321 10.75 -3.89 10.60
C LEU A 321 11.11 -2.50 10.04
N GLY A 322 11.54 -1.60 10.91
CA GLY A 322 12.05 -0.30 10.53
C GLY A 322 11.04 0.84 10.64
N PRO A 323 11.35 2.02 10.09
CA PRO A 323 10.48 3.19 10.16
C PRO A 323 9.13 2.93 9.50
N GLY A 324 8.04 3.15 10.24
CA GLY A 324 6.67 2.86 9.79
C GLY A 324 6.29 1.38 9.84
N GLY A 325 7.15 0.50 10.33
CA GLY A 325 6.93 -0.92 10.49
C GLY A 325 6.72 -1.36 11.94
N LEU A 326 6.83 -2.67 12.15
CA LEU A 326 6.68 -3.31 13.45
C LEU A 326 7.99 -3.33 14.25
N SER A 327 7.89 -3.49 15.56
CA SER A 327 9.02 -3.88 16.41
C SER A 327 8.98 -5.39 16.66
N ARG A 328 10.14 -6.02 16.85
CA ARG A 328 10.24 -7.48 17.12
C ARG A 328 9.38 -7.91 18.30
N ASP A 329 9.41 -7.13 19.37
CA ASP A 329 8.74 -7.47 20.64
C ASP A 329 7.22 -7.34 20.55
N ARG A 330 6.73 -6.52 19.62
CA ARG A 330 5.29 -6.28 19.41
C ARG A 330 4.67 -7.13 18.30
N ALA A 331 5.49 -7.83 17.53
CA ALA A 331 5.02 -8.70 16.46
C ALA A 331 4.54 -10.04 17.06
N GLY A 332 3.23 -10.28 16.99
CA GLY A 332 2.62 -11.55 17.38
C GLY A 332 2.81 -12.66 16.36
N PHE A 333 2.26 -13.82 16.63
CA PHE A 333 2.33 -14.97 15.72
C PHE A 333 1.61 -14.73 14.40
N GLU A 334 0.48 -14.05 14.40
CA GLU A 334 -0.35 -13.81 13.21
C GLU A 334 0.41 -13.09 12.09
N VAL A 335 1.24 -12.08 12.45
CA VAL A 335 2.06 -11.34 11.48
C VAL A 335 3.19 -12.19 10.92
N ARG A 336 3.67 -13.17 11.68
CA ARG A 336 4.78 -14.07 11.31
C ARG A 336 4.34 -15.28 10.51
N ASP A 337 3.04 -15.59 10.53
CA ASP A 337 2.47 -16.75 9.84
C ASP A 337 2.38 -16.51 8.33
N VAL A 338 2.25 -17.61 7.60
CA VAL A 338 1.97 -17.60 6.17
C VAL A 338 0.46 -17.42 5.95
N HIS A 339 0.09 -16.35 5.28
CA HIS A 339 -1.28 -16.08 4.90
C HIS A 339 -1.58 -16.65 3.50
N TYR A 340 -2.82 -17.03 3.20
CA TYR A 340 -3.16 -17.58 1.88
C TYR A 340 -2.87 -16.61 0.72
N THR A 341 -2.88 -15.30 0.97
CA THR A 341 -2.54 -14.28 -0.04
C THR A 341 -1.05 -14.22 -0.37
N HIS A 342 -0.20 -14.90 0.40
CA HIS A 342 1.24 -15.01 0.12
C HIS A 342 1.54 -15.86 -1.11
N TYR A 343 0.57 -16.65 -1.58
CA TYR A 343 0.76 -17.51 -2.74
C TYR A 343 1.22 -16.72 -3.97
N GLY A 344 2.35 -17.09 -4.53
CA GLY A 344 2.95 -16.41 -5.68
C GLY A 344 3.55 -15.03 -5.41
N ARG A 345 3.47 -14.52 -4.19
CA ARG A 345 3.93 -13.18 -3.80
C ARG A 345 5.10 -13.21 -2.83
N LEU A 346 4.93 -13.87 -1.72
CA LEU A 346 5.97 -14.06 -0.71
C LEU A 346 6.31 -15.54 -0.55
N CYS A 347 7.59 -15.85 -0.52
CA CYS A 347 8.03 -17.23 -0.33
C CYS A 347 7.70 -17.71 1.09
N PRO A 348 7.01 -18.84 1.24
CA PRO A 348 6.67 -19.39 2.56
C PRO A 348 7.86 -20.08 3.25
N ILE A 349 8.93 -20.38 2.52
CA ILE A 349 10.06 -21.17 2.97
C ILE A 349 11.23 -20.28 3.39
N GLU A 350 11.58 -19.29 2.58
CA GLU A 350 12.73 -18.44 2.81
C GLU A 350 12.44 -17.39 3.89
N SER A 351 12.97 -17.58 5.07
CA SER A 351 12.88 -16.66 6.20
C SER A 351 14.09 -16.85 7.11
N PRO A 352 14.51 -15.83 7.86
CA PRO A 352 15.54 -16.01 8.88
C PRO A 352 15.08 -16.98 9.98
N GLU A 353 16.04 -17.65 10.60
CA GLU A 353 15.83 -18.38 11.85
C GLU A 353 16.02 -17.42 13.04
N GLY A 354 15.24 -17.60 14.09
CA GLY A 354 15.36 -16.82 15.32
C GLY A 354 14.36 -15.68 15.46
N PRO A 355 14.74 -14.54 16.09
CA PRO A 355 13.79 -13.49 16.48
C PRO A 355 13.06 -12.83 15.34
N ASN A 356 13.64 -12.84 14.15
CA ASN A 356 13.08 -12.19 12.95
C ASN A 356 12.28 -13.14 12.06
N ILE A 357 12.02 -14.35 12.49
CA ILE A 357 11.25 -15.33 11.70
C ILE A 357 9.89 -14.74 11.29
N GLY A 358 9.54 -14.89 10.02
CA GLY A 358 8.28 -14.38 9.47
C GLY A 358 8.20 -12.85 9.27
N LEU A 359 9.11 -12.07 9.87
CA LEU A 359 9.15 -10.61 9.73
C LEU A 359 9.98 -10.17 8.52
N ILE A 360 10.90 -11.01 8.08
CA ILE A 360 11.72 -10.79 6.91
C ILE A 360 11.39 -11.87 5.89
N SER A 361 10.89 -11.45 4.75
CA SER A 361 10.41 -12.34 3.67
C SER A 361 11.14 -12.03 2.37
N SER A 362 11.09 -12.96 1.44
CA SER A 362 11.61 -12.76 0.08
C SER A 362 10.48 -12.81 -0.93
N LEU A 363 10.59 -12.02 -2.00
CA LEU A 363 9.67 -12.07 -3.13
C LEU A 363 9.76 -13.42 -3.85
N CYS A 364 8.63 -13.94 -4.29
CA CYS A 364 8.58 -15.08 -5.20
C CYS A 364 9.20 -14.74 -6.56
N VAL A 365 9.59 -15.77 -7.31
CA VAL A 365 10.32 -15.62 -8.58
C VAL A 365 9.62 -14.69 -9.56
N TYR A 366 8.31 -14.84 -9.74
CA TYR A 366 7.53 -14.07 -10.71
C TYR A 366 6.78 -12.89 -10.10
N ALA A 367 6.91 -12.65 -8.81
CA ALA A 367 6.22 -11.54 -8.15
C ALA A 367 6.77 -10.18 -8.61
N LYS A 368 5.87 -9.24 -8.79
CA LYS A 368 6.16 -7.82 -9.07
C LYS A 368 5.50 -6.93 -8.04
N ILE A 369 6.02 -5.73 -7.91
CA ILE A 369 5.43 -4.69 -7.07
C ILE A 369 4.75 -3.68 -7.98
N SER A 370 3.45 -3.44 -7.76
CA SER A 370 2.69 -2.45 -8.52
C SER A 370 3.18 -1.03 -8.25
N PRO A 371 2.87 -0.05 -9.10
CA PRO A 371 3.19 1.36 -8.83
C PRO A 371 2.62 1.88 -7.50
N MET A 372 1.54 1.27 -7.00
CA MET A 372 0.94 1.59 -5.71
C MET A 372 1.57 0.85 -4.52
N GLY A 373 2.49 -0.07 -4.77
CA GLY A 373 3.21 -0.83 -3.76
C GLY A 373 2.58 -2.17 -3.36
N PHE A 374 1.56 -2.64 -4.05
CA PHE A 374 0.99 -3.97 -3.83
C PHE A 374 1.75 -5.03 -4.61
N ILE A 375 1.92 -6.20 -3.99
CA ILE A 375 2.61 -7.32 -4.63
C ILE A 375 1.63 -8.02 -5.57
N GLU A 376 2.05 -8.22 -6.80
CA GLU A 376 1.27 -8.86 -7.86
C GLU A 376 1.93 -10.17 -8.31
N THR A 377 1.12 -11.12 -8.71
CA THR A 377 1.56 -12.41 -9.25
C THR A 377 0.90 -12.68 -10.61
N PRO A 378 1.59 -13.30 -11.56
CA PRO A 378 1.04 -13.56 -12.87
C PRO A 378 0.11 -14.78 -12.87
N TYR A 379 -0.95 -14.69 -13.66
CA TYR A 379 -1.86 -15.80 -13.95
C TYR A 379 -2.26 -15.79 -15.41
N ARG A 380 -2.57 -16.98 -15.94
CA ARG A 380 -3.23 -17.15 -17.22
C ARG A 380 -4.73 -17.05 -17.05
N THR A 381 -5.40 -16.38 -17.95
CA THR A 381 -6.86 -16.31 -17.96
C THR A 381 -7.48 -17.59 -18.53
N VAL A 382 -8.56 -18.02 -17.91
CA VAL A 382 -9.37 -19.16 -18.38
C VAL A 382 -10.79 -18.67 -18.62
N GLU A 383 -11.25 -18.81 -19.86
CA GLU A 383 -12.61 -18.44 -20.25
C GLU A 383 -13.32 -19.67 -20.83
N ASN A 384 -14.52 -19.97 -20.30
CA ASN A 384 -15.34 -21.11 -20.73
C ASN A 384 -14.59 -22.45 -20.79
N GLY A 385 -13.71 -22.70 -19.82
CA GLY A 385 -12.90 -23.92 -19.76
C GLY A 385 -11.71 -23.96 -20.72
N ARG A 386 -11.43 -22.89 -21.45
CA ARG A 386 -10.29 -22.75 -22.34
C ARG A 386 -9.25 -21.79 -21.77
N ILE A 387 -8.01 -22.26 -21.70
CA ILE A 387 -6.86 -21.48 -21.20
C ILE A 387 -6.28 -20.67 -22.36
N ASP A 388 -5.97 -19.41 -22.10
CA ASP A 388 -5.21 -18.59 -23.03
C ASP A 388 -3.72 -18.97 -22.93
N LEU A 389 -3.19 -19.61 -23.97
CA LEU A 389 -1.81 -20.06 -24.03
C LEU A 389 -0.82 -19.01 -24.54
N ASP A 390 -1.30 -17.86 -24.97
CA ASP A 390 -0.43 -16.77 -25.41
C ASP A 390 0.26 -16.10 -24.21
N ASN A 391 1.58 -16.17 -24.18
CA ASN A 391 2.38 -15.59 -23.12
C ASN A 391 2.28 -14.06 -23.06
N SER A 392 1.87 -13.39 -24.13
CA SER A 392 1.66 -11.93 -24.15
C SER A 392 0.41 -11.49 -23.38
N HIS A 393 -0.53 -12.40 -23.15
CA HIS A 393 -1.79 -12.16 -22.46
C HIS A 393 -1.75 -12.53 -20.97
N ILE A 394 -0.59 -12.80 -20.42
CA ILE A 394 -0.42 -13.04 -18.98
C ILE A 394 -0.64 -11.74 -18.24
N HIS A 395 -1.57 -11.74 -17.28
CA HIS A 395 -1.88 -10.60 -16.43
C HIS A 395 -1.35 -10.80 -15.00
N TYR A 396 -0.92 -9.71 -14.39
CA TYR A 396 -0.52 -9.67 -12.98
C TYR A 396 -1.70 -9.24 -12.12
N TYR A 397 -1.99 -10.01 -11.09
CA TYR A 397 -3.11 -9.78 -10.18
C TYR A 397 -2.60 -9.46 -8.77
N SER A 398 -3.12 -8.40 -8.19
CA SER A 398 -2.95 -8.13 -6.76
C SER A 398 -3.81 -9.07 -5.92
N ALA A 399 -3.54 -9.16 -4.61
CA ALA A 399 -4.31 -10.01 -3.73
C ALA A 399 -5.82 -9.68 -3.71
N GLU A 400 -6.15 -8.40 -3.88
CA GLU A 400 -7.52 -7.93 -3.93
C GLU A 400 -8.24 -8.33 -5.22
N GLU A 401 -7.55 -8.24 -6.37
CA GLU A 401 -8.10 -8.64 -7.66
C GLU A 401 -8.28 -10.16 -7.79
N GLU A 402 -7.45 -10.93 -7.10
CA GLU A 402 -7.51 -12.40 -7.05
C GLU A 402 -8.63 -12.90 -6.11
N GLU A 403 -9.07 -12.08 -5.16
CA GLU A 403 -10.06 -12.49 -4.16
C GLU A 403 -11.35 -12.99 -4.81
N GLY A 404 -11.81 -14.16 -4.37
CA GLY A 404 -13.01 -14.81 -4.88
C GLY A 404 -12.85 -15.53 -6.23
N LYS A 405 -11.69 -15.45 -6.87
CA LYS A 405 -11.43 -16.17 -8.14
C LYS A 405 -10.93 -17.60 -7.88
N ILE A 406 -11.33 -18.51 -8.75
CA ILE A 406 -10.90 -19.91 -8.72
C ILE A 406 -9.69 -20.06 -9.62
N VAL A 407 -8.58 -20.53 -9.04
CA VAL A 407 -7.30 -20.66 -9.71
C VAL A 407 -6.93 -22.13 -9.84
N ALA A 408 -6.76 -22.61 -11.07
CA ALA A 408 -6.32 -23.97 -11.35
C ALA A 408 -4.79 -24.11 -11.17
N GLN A 409 -4.34 -25.31 -10.84
CA GLN A 409 -2.90 -25.63 -10.77
C GLN A 409 -2.28 -25.67 -12.17
N SER A 410 -1.02 -25.25 -12.29
CA SER A 410 -0.28 -25.22 -13.55
C SER A 410 0.02 -26.59 -14.16
N ASN A 411 0.02 -27.64 -13.33
CA ASN A 411 0.32 -29.02 -13.74
C ASN A 411 -0.91 -29.81 -14.20
N MET A 412 -2.08 -29.19 -14.28
CA MET A 412 -3.27 -29.87 -14.82
C MET A 412 -3.07 -30.25 -16.30
N PRO A 413 -3.44 -31.48 -16.69
CA PRO A 413 -3.33 -31.90 -18.09
C PRO A 413 -4.21 -31.04 -19.01
N ILE A 414 -3.60 -30.49 -20.03
CA ILE A 414 -4.27 -29.69 -21.08
C ILE A 414 -3.87 -30.17 -22.45
N ASP A 415 -4.71 -29.93 -23.44
CA ASP A 415 -4.38 -30.17 -24.85
C ASP A 415 -3.65 -28.97 -25.48
N ASP A 416 -3.22 -29.08 -26.73
CA ASP A 416 -2.51 -28.04 -27.47
C ASP A 416 -3.38 -26.81 -27.76
N GLU A 417 -4.69 -26.92 -27.64
CA GLU A 417 -5.66 -25.83 -27.83
C GLU A 417 -6.01 -25.10 -26.53
N GLY A 418 -5.53 -25.58 -25.39
CA GLY A 418 -5.78 -25.00 -24.10
C GLY A 418 -7.02 -25.51 -23.35
N ASN A 419 -7.62 -26.64 -23.82
CA ASN A 419 -8.72 -27.28 -23.10
C ASN A 419 -8.20 -28.27 -22.06
N PHE A 420 -8.89 -28.40 -20.94
CA PHE A 420 -8.57 -29.41 -19.94
C PHE A 420 -8.91 -30.80 -20.44
N LEU A 421 -8.01 -31.78 -20.26
CA LEU A 421 -8.25 -33.16 -20.63
C LEU A 421 -9.30 -33.86 -19.75
N GLN A 422 -9.42 -33.42 -18.50
CA GLN A 422 -10.41 -33.89 -17.53
C GLN A 422 -11.25 -32.72 -17.02
N PRO A 423 -12.21 -32.21 -17.80
CA PRO A 423 -12.93 -30.99 -17.46
C PRO A 423 -13.86 -31.13 -16.26
N GLU A 424 -14.16 -32.33 -15.80
CA GLU A 424 -15.08 -32.60 -14.70
C GLU A 424 -14.42 -32.51 -13.32
N ARG A 425 -13.10 -32.69 -13.24
CA ARG A 425 -12.34 -32.73 -11.98
C ARG A 425 -11.04 -31.93 -12.09
N ILE A 426 -11.11 -30.66 -11.78
CA ILE A 426 -9.95 -29.79 -11.75
C ILE A 426 -9.65 -29.43 -10.29
N LYS A 427 -8.42 -29.72 -9.87
CA LYS A 427 -7.92 -29.25 -8.59
C LYS A 427 -7.66 -27.75 -8.67
N ALA A 428 -8.33 -27.00 -7.85
CA ALA A 428 -8.25 -25.56 -7.85
C ALA A 428 -8.09 -25.00 -6.44
N ARG A 429 -7.82 -23.73 -6.35
CA ARG A 429 -7.68 -22.97 -5.14
C ARG A 429 -8.64 -21.77 -5.20
N GLN A 430 -9.37 -21.55 -4.12
CA GLN A 430 -10.22 -20.37 -3.94
C GLN A 430 -10.01 -19.82 -2.54
N GLY A 431 -9.33 -18.67 -2.42
CA GLY A 431 -8.94 -18.13 -1.12
C GLY A 431 -8.09 -19.13 -0.33
N ALA A 432 -8.53 -19.49 0.87
CA ALA A 432 -7.88 -20.48 1.72
C ALA A 432 -8.31 -21.94 1.45
N ASP A 433 -9.31 -22.15 0.61
CA ASP A 433 -9.90 -23.47 0.32
C ASP A 433 -9.33 -24.08 -0.95
N PHE A 434 -9.39 -25.41 -1.04
CA PHE A 434 -8.91 -26.20 -2.19
C PHE A 434 -10.05 -27.03 -2.78
N PRO A 435 -11.02 -26.41 -3.47
CA PRO A 435 -12.14 -27.12 -4.06
C PRO A 435 -11.70 -27.92 -5.30
N VAL A 436 -12.47 -28.98 -5.61
CA VAL A 436 -12.43 -29.65 -6.90
C VAL A 436 -13.60 -29.13 -7.71
N VAL A 437 -13.32 -28.52 -8.85
CA VAL A 437 -14.28 -27.77 -9.66
C VAL A 437 -14.33 -28.29 -11.10
N THR A 438 -15.34 -27.89 -11.85
CA THR A 438 -15.43 -28.12 -13.29
C THR A 438 -14.67 -27.06 -14.08
N ALA A 439 -14.33 -27.33 -15.33
CA ALA A 439 -13.59 -26.40 -16.18
C ALA A 439 -14.26 -25.04 -16.37
N ASP A 440 -15.59 -24.99 -16.38
CA ASP A 440 -16.35 -23.77 -16.58
C ASP A 440 -16.30 -22.82 -15.35
N GLU A 441 -16.00 -23.35 -14.18
CA GLU A 441 -15.90 -22.57 -12.95
C GLU A 441 -14.52 -21.92 -12.75
N VAL A 442 -13.49 -22.39 -13.47
CA VAL A 442 -12.12 -21.90 -13.35
C VAL A 442 -11.97 -20.53 -14.02
N ASN A 443 -11.41 -19.56 -13.27
CA ASN A 443 -11.19 -18.20 -13.75
C ASN A 443 -9.75 -17.97 -14.21
N LEU A 444 -8.79 -18.54 -13.48
CA LEU A 444 -7.36 -18.32 -13.66
C LEU A 444 -6.60 -19.64 -13.59
N MET A 445 -5.39 -19.66 -14.10
CA MET A 445 -4.47 -20.77 -13.98
C MET A 445 -3.07 -20.27 -13.63
N ASP A 446 -2.37 -20.99 -12.76
CA ASP A 446 -0.97 -20.69 -12.43
C ASP A 446 -0.08 -20.78 -13.68
N VAL A 447 0.93 -19.93 -13.75
CA VAL A 447 1.89 -19.90 -14.86
C VAL A 447 2.88 -21.05 -14.79
N ALA A 448 3.41 -21.32 -13.60
CA ALA A 448 4.41 -22.35 -13.36
C ALA A 448 4.35 -22.89 -11.92
N PRO A 449 4.80 -24.13 -11.67
CA PRO A 449 4.82 -24.70 -10.32
C PRO A 449 5.76 -23.96 -9.35
N ASN A 450 6.87 -23.41 -9.84
CA ASN A 450 7.85 -22.68 -9.03
C ASN A 450 7.41 -21.25 -8.69
N GLN A 451 6.22 -20.86 -9.10
CA GLN A 451 5.65 -19.54 -8.78
C GLN A 451 5.54 -19.27 -7.27
N ILE A 452 5.40 -20.31 -6.46
CA ILE A 452 5.23 -20.21 -5.01
C ILE A 452 6.53 -19.92 -4.25
N ALA A 453 7.68 -20.15 -4.85
CA ALA A 453 8.97 -20.12 -4.19
C ALA A 453 9.79 -18.89 -4.59
N SER A 454 10.69 -18.47 -3.69
CA SER A 454 11.72 -17.47 -3.99
C SER A 454 12.82 -18.07 -4.88
N ILE A 455 13.75 -17.25 -5.33
CA ILE A 455 14.88 -17.71 -6.15
C ILE A 455 15.72 -18.76 -5.40
N ALA A 456 16.05 -18.49 -4.14
CA ALA A 456 16.84 -19.45 -3.33
C ALA A 456 16.09 -20.77 -3.12
N ALA A 457 14.82 -20.73 -2.79
CA ALA A 457 14.00 -21.92 -2.65
C ALA A 457 13.82 -22.69 -3.97
N SER A 458 13.71 -21.98 -5.08
CA SER A 458 13.58 -22.58 -6.42
C SER A 458 14.85 -23.29 -6.89
N LEU A 459 15.99 -23.03 -6.31
CA LEU A 459 17.25 -23.71 -6.61
C LEU A 459 17.39 -25.09 -5.94
N ILE A 460 16.52 -25.42 -4.98
CA ILE A 460 16.56 -26.70 -4.27
C ILE A 460 15.95 -27.78 -5.16
N PRO A 461 16.73 -28.78 -5.59
CA PRO A 461 16.18 -29.90 -6.35
C PRO A 461 15.31 -30.79 -5.47
N PHE A 462 14.22 -31.31 -6.02
CA PHE A 462 13.24 -32.15 -5.30
C PHE A 462 12.67 -31.48 -4.04
N LEU A 463 12.41 -30.17 -4.10
CA LEU A 463 11.90 -29.39 -3.00
C LEU A 463 10.60 -29.96 -2.41
N GLU A 464 9.75 -30.52 -3.26
CA GLU A 464 8.47 -31.15 -2.88
C GLU A 464 8.61 -32.37 -1.97
N HIS A 465 9.79 -32.98 -1.89
CA HIS A 465 10.08 -34.12 -1.04
C HIS A 465 10.67 -33.73 0.31
N ASP A 466 11.04 -32.46 0.48
CA ASP A 466 11.65 -31.97 1.70
C ASP A 466 10.62 -31.36 2.66
N ASP A 467 10.85 -31.53 3.95
CA ASP A 467 10.11 -30.82 4.97
C ASP A 467 10.41 -29.31 4.89
N ALA A 468 9.40 -28.49 5.12
CA ALA A 468 9.50 -27.02 5.03
C ALA A 468 10.60 -26.45 5.95
N ASN A 469 10.77 -27.00 7.15
CA ASN A 469 11.81 -26.58 8.09
C ASN A 469 13.22 -26.81 7.51
N ARG A 470 13.43 -27.95 6.85
CA ARG A 470 14.73 -28.27 6.24
C ARG A 470 14.98 -27.50 4.96
N ALA A 471 13.95 -27.23 4.17
CA ALA A 471 14.03 -26.35 3.01
C ALA A 471 14.41 -24.91 3.39
N LEU A 472 13.87 -24.39 4.49
CA LEU A 472 14.24 -23.11 5.06
C LEU A 472 15.74 -23.08 5.42
N MET A 473 16.22 -24.07 6.15
CA MET A 473 17.64 -24.17 6.50
C MET A 473 18.52 -24.28 5.26
N GLY A 474 18.15 -25.10 4.29
CA GLY A 474 18.88 -25.28 3.03
C GLY A 474 18.97 -24.00 2.21
N SER A 475 17.87 -23.24 2.07
CA SER A 475 17.85 -21.96 1.36
C SER A 475 18.76 -20.92 2.05
N ASN A 476 18.75 -20.89 3.37
CA ASN A 476 19.63 -20.01 4.14
C ASN A 476 21.12 -20.41 4.01
N MET A 477 21.42 -21.72 3.95
CA MET A 477 22.79 -22.22 3.82
C MET A 477 23.37 -21.97 2.42
N MET A 478 22.58 -22.06 1.35
CA MET A 478 23.07 -21.76 -0.01
C MET A 478 23.63 -20.34 -0.13
N ARG A 479 23.07 -19.38 0.59
CA ARG A 479 23.57 -18.00 0.60
C ARG A 479 24.92 -17.82 1.30
N GLN A 480 25.35 -18.79 2.09
CA GLN A 480 26.61 -18.76 2.85
C GLN A 480 27.74 -19.46 2.11
N ALA A 481 27.48 -20.05 0.94
CA ALA A 481 28.48 -20.78 0.17
C ALA A 481 29.60 -19.86 -0.33
N VAL A 482 30.84 -20.15 0.04
CA VAL A 482 32.00 -19.39 -0.39
C VAL A 482 32.34 -19.76 -1.84
N PRO A 483 32.63 -18.78 -2.73
CA PRO A 483 33.03 -19.05 -4.09
C PRO A 483 34.31 -19.89 -4.14
N LEU A 484 34.26 -21.01 -4.86
CA LEU A 484 35.40 -21.89 -5.03
C LEU A 484 36.33 -21.38 -6.14
N VAL A 485 37.63 -21.71 -6.05
CA VAL A 485 38.62 -21.43 -7.11
C VAL A 485 38.23 -22.14 -8.40
N THR A 486 37.79 -23.39 -8.29
CA THR A 486 37.25 -24.19 -9.40
C THR A 486 35.89 -24.70 -8.98
N CYS A 487 34.84 -24.07 -9.49
CA CYS A 487 33.45 -24.50 -9.26
C CYS A 487 32.97 -25.39 -10.41
N GLU A 488 31.96 -26.18 -10.14
CA GLU A 488 31.31 -27.05 -11.13
C GLU A 488 29.82 -26.76 -11.18
N ALA A 489 29.27 -26.70 -12.39
CA ALA A 489 27.82 -26.61 -12.57
C ALA A 489 27.16 -27.87 -12.01
N PRO A 490 26.00 -27.77 -11.34
CA PRO A 490 25.34 -28.92 -10.75
C PRO A 490 24.83 -29.87 -11.85
N ILE A 491 25.05 -31.17 -11.66
CA ILE A 491 24.50 -32.20 -12.57
C ILE A 491 23.00 -32.30 -12.39
N VAL A 492 22.53 -32.23 -11.13
CA VAL A 492 21.11 -32.21 -10.78
C VAL A 492 20.74 -30.79 -10.38
N GLY A 493 19.85 -30.19 -11.13
CA GLY A 493 19.40 -28.83 -10.91
C GLY A 493 17.93 -28.64 -11.32
N THR A 494 17.41 -27.45 -11.08
CA THR A 494 16.00 -27.11 -11.34
C THR A 494 15.78 -26.35 -12.66
N GLY A 495 16.86 -25.91 -13.31
CA GLY A 495 16.81 -25.13 -14.54
C GLY A 495 16.77 -23.61 -14.34
N ILE A 496 16.53 -23.12 -13.14
CA ILE A 496 16.50 -21.69 -12.84
C ILE A 496 17.89 -21.07 -12.68
N GLU A 497 18.92 -21.88 -12.53
CA GLU A 497 20.31 -21.46 -12.32
C GLU A 497 20.81 -20.54 -13.45
N LYS A 498 20.46 -20.87 -14.68
CA LYS A 498 20.84 -20.08 -15.85
C LYS A 498 20.15 -18.72 -15.88
N ASP A 499 18.85 -18.72 -15.64
CA ASP A 499 18.06 -17.49 -15.64
C ASP A 499 18.47 -16.56 -14.49
N MET A 500 18.74 -17.13 -13.33
CA MET A 500 19.21 -16.40 -12.16
C MET A 500 20.54 -15.68 -12.45
N ILE A 501 21.51 -16.34 -13.05
CA ILE A 501 22.81 -15.74 -13.39
C ILE A 501 22.65 -14.70 -14.48
N SER A 502 21.86 -14.95 -15.50
CA SER A 502 21.57 -13.96 -16.55
C SER A 502 20.98 -12.68 -15.99
N ASP A 503 19.99 -12.80 -15.10
CA ASP A 503 19.30 -11.67 -14.49
C ASP A 503 20.15 -10.96 -13.42
N SER A 504 21.11 -11.64 -12.82
CA SER A 504 22.05 -11.04 -11.86
C SER A 504 23.00 -10.02 -12.47
N ARG A 505 23.20 -10.07 -13.78
CA ARG A 505 24.14 -9.22 -14.54
C ARG A 505 25.58 -9.26 -14.01
N ILE A 506 25.97 -10.36 -13.38
CA ILE A 506 27.34 -10.58 -12.90
C ILE A 506 28.27 -10.88 -14.06
N GLN A 507 27.77 -11.63 -15.06
CA GLN A 507 28.50 -11.94 -16.27
C GLN A 507 28.39 -10.78 -17.27
N ILE A 508 29.46 -10.56 -18.02
CA ILE A 508 29.49 -9.63 -19.13
C ILE A 508 28.96 -10.34 -20.37
N VAL A 509 27.94 -9.76 -20.98
CA VAL A 509 27.35 -10.25 -22.22
C VAL A 509 27.60 -9.29 -23.38
N ALA A 510 27.63 -9.78 -24.59
CA ALA A 510 27.76 -8.96 -25.78
C ALA A 510 26.50 -8.11 -26.02
N GLU A 511 26.66 -6.82 -26.22
CA GLU A 511 25.60 -5.85 -26.46
C GLU A 511 25.05 -5.91 -27.90
N GLY A 512 25.83 -6.46 -28.81
CA GLY A 512 25.47 -6.60 -30.21
C GLY A 512 26.37 -7.63 -30.91
N ASP A 513 26.16 -7.78 -32.21
CA ASP A 513 27.02 -8.62 -33.05
C ASP A 513 28.35 -7.88 -33.32
N GLY A 514 29.46 -8.61 -33.26
CA GLY A 514 30.76 -8.01 -33.42
C GLY A 514 31.91 -9.01 -33.41
N GLU A 515 33.11 -8.52 -33.36
CA GLU A 515 34.36 -9.28 -33.32
C GLU A 515 35.20 -8.87 -32.12
N VAL A 516 35.81 -9.84 -31.45
CA VAL A 516 36.74 -9.61 -30.34
C VAL A 516 38.07 -9.15 -30.90
N VAL A 517 38.41 -7.90 -30.64
CA VAL A 517 39.69 -7.31 -31.09
C VAL A 517 40.86 -7.71 -30.19
N PHE A 518 40.60 -7.75 -28.89
CA PHE A 518 41.56 -8.10 -27.88
C PHE A 518 40.90 -8.75 -26.67
N ALA A 519 41.49 -9.79 -26.13
CA ALA A 519 41.06 -10.43 -24.90
C ALA A 519 42.26 -10.89 -24.08
N ASP A 520 42.33 -10.42 -22.83
CA ASP A 520 43.25 -10.92 -21.82
C ASP A 520 42.58 -11.07 -20.46
N ALA A 521 43.33 -11.41 -19.43
CA ALA A 521 42.78 -11.62 -18.08
C ALA A 521 42.24 -10.33 -17.42
N THR A 522 42.52 -9.15 -18.00
CA THR A 522 42.14 -7.85 -17.42
C THR A 522 41.07 -7.13 -18.21
N LYS A 523 40.97 -7.37 -19.49
CA LYS A 523 39.99 -6.67 -20.36
C LYS A 523 39.63 -7.47 -21.60
N ILE A 524 38.45 -7.19 -22.10
CA ILE A 524 37.93 -7.66 -23.39
C ILE A 524 37.58 -6.41 -24.20
N GLN A 525 38.07 -6.34 -25.46
CA GLN A 525 37.73 -5.28 -26.39
C GLN A 525 36.97 -5.88 -27.58
N ILE A 526 35.80 -5.32 -27.87
CA ILE A 526 34.94 -5.78 -28.94
C ILE A 526 34.61 -4.62 -29.86
N LYS A 527 34.79 -4.85 -31.17
CA LYS A 527 34.30 -3.96 -32.21
C LYS A 527 32.93 -4.46 -32.65
N TYR A 528 31.88 -3.74 -32.27
CA TYR A 528 30.51 -4.07 -32.64
C TYR A 528 30.18 -3.57 -34.04
N GLU A 529 29.38 -4.33 -34.77
CA GLU A 529 28.77 -3.90 -36.02
C GLU A 529 27.65 -2.91 -35.73
N ARG A 530 27.80 -1.66 -36.17
CA ARG A 530 26.83 -0.58 -35.96
C ARG A 530 26.43 0.05 -37.29
N THR A 531 25.19 0.49 -37.40
CA THR A 531 24.72 1.28 -38.52
C THR A 531 25.28 2.72 -38.43
N GLU A 532 25.32 3.45 -39.55
CA GLU A 532 25.78 4.83 -39.56
C GLU A 532 24.93 5.73 -38.62
N ASP A 533 23.62 5.49 -38.55
CA ASP A 533 22.72 6.22 -37.66
C ASP A 533 23.00 5.95 -36.18
N GLU A 534 23.32 4.71 -35.84
CA GLU A 534 23.72 4.34 -34.47
C GLU A 534 25.03 4.97 -34.06
N ILE A 535 26.01 5.05 -34.98
CA ILE A 535 27.31 5.69 -34.74
C ILE A 535 27.11 7.19 -34.49
N LEU A 536 26.27 7.86 -35.27
CA LEU A 536 25.96 9.28 -35.13
C LEU A 536 25.17 9.61 -33.87
N ALA A 537 24.27 8.73 -33.44
CA ALA A 537 23.40 8.96 -32.30
C ALA A 537 24.06 8.64 -30.95
N SER A 538 25.01 7.71 -30.87
CA SER A 538 25.47 7.13 -29.60
C SER A 538 26.67 7.78 -28.97
N PHE A 539 27.49 8.57 -29.67
CA PHE A 539 28.79 9.08 -29.20
C PHE A 539 29.70 8.00 -28.56
N ALA A 540 29.38 6.73 -28.72
CA ALA A 540 30.13 5.64 -28.14
C ALA A 540 31.42 5.37 -28.96
N PRO A 541 32.53 4.94 -28.33
CA PRO A 541 33.72 4.59 -29.03
C PRO A 541 33.48 3.41 -29.98
N GLU A 542 34.25 3.34 -31.06
CA GLU A 542 34.16 2.27 -32.07
C GLU A 542 34.42 0.88 -31.45
N VAL A 543 35.38 0.83 -30.52
CA VAL A 543 35.71 -0.38 -29.78
C VAL A 543 35.27 -0.23 -28.33
N THR A 544 34.39 -1.13 -27.88
CA THR A 544 33.93 -1.18 -26.50
C THR A 544 34.91 -1.98 -25.66
N THR A 545 35.35 -1.42 -24.54
CA THR A 545 36.29 -2.06 -23.61
C THR A 545 35.57 -2.47 -22.34
N TYR A 546 35.63 -3.75 -22.01
CA TYR A 546 35.11 -4.32 -20.75
C TYR A 546 36.29 -4.62 -19.83
N THR A 547 36.33 -3.97 -18.68
CA THR A 547 37.34 -4.22 -17.66
C THR A 547 36.89 -5.35 -16.75
N LEU A 548 37.72 -6.39 -16.62
CA LEU A 548 37.44 -7.56 -15.82
C LEU A 548 37.95 -7.39 -14.39
N PRO A 549 37.10 -7.51 -13.36
CA PRO A 549 37.59 -7.55 -11.99
C PRO A 549 38.41 -8.81 -11.76
N ARG A 550 39.54 -8.66 -11.10
CA ARG A 550 40.44 -9.75 -10.82
C ARG A 550 40.84 -9.74 -9.34
N TYR A 551 40.49 -10.80 -8.62
CA TYR A 551 40.73 -10.96 -7.18
C TYR A 551 40.19 -9.79 -6.33
N ARG A 552 39.11 -9.18 -6.77
CA ARG A 552 38.50 -8.07 -6.05
C ARG A 552 37.83 -8.57 -4.78
N ARG A 553 38.13 -7.93 -3.67
CA ARG A 553 37.50 -8.22 -2.38
C ARG A 553 36.03 -7.84 -2.38
N THR A 554 35.17 -8.70 -1.84
CA THR A 554 33.76 -8.40 -1.53
C THR A 554 33.61 -7.90 -0.09
N ASN A 555 32.39 -7.47 0.25
CA ASN A 555 32.06 -7.00 1.60
C ASN A 555 32.35 -8.05 2.69
N GLN A 556 32.19 -9.33 2.40
CA GLN A 556 32.45 -10.44 3.32
C GLN A 556 33.83 -11.08 3.15
N ASN A 557 34.77 -10.37 2.54
CA ASN A 557 36.13 -10.84 2.27
C ASN A 557 36.23 -12.07 1.35
N THR A 558 35.24 -12.30 0.52
CA THR A 558 35.33 -13.28 -0.57
C THR A 558 35.92 -12.62 -1.82
N SER A 559 36.30 -13.41 -2.81
CA SER A 559 36.99 -12.93 -4.01
C SER A 559 36.09 -13.00 -5.24
N VAL A 560 36.07 -11.92 -6.01
CA VAL A 560 35.43 -11.85 -7.33
C VAL A 560 36.52 -11.84 -8.40
N THR A 561 36.46 -12.81 -9.30
CA THR A 561 37.31 -12.89 -10.49
C THR A 561 36.47 -13.29 -11.69
N LEU A 562 36.47 -12.47 -12.72
CA LEU A 562 35.88 -12.79 -14.02
C LEU A 562 36.97 -13.24 -14.98
N LYS A 563 36.76 -14.42 -15.58
CA LYS A 563 37.68 -14.98 -16.59
C LYS A 563 37.06 -14.82 -17.99
N PRO A 564 37.80 -14.34 -19.00
CA PRO A 564 37.28 -14.32 -20.36
C PRO A 564 37.18 -15.74 -20.92
N ILE A 565 36.10 -16.01 -21.62
CA ILE A 565 35.90 -17.27 -22.33
C ILE A 565 36.02 -17.12 -23.85
N VAL A 566 36.16 -15.88 -24.31
CA VAL A 566 36.37 -15.56 -25.73
C VAL A 566 37.85 -15.25 -26.00
N LEU A 567 38.28 -15.57 -27.19
CA LEU A 567 39.66 -15.33 -27.68
C LEU A 567 39.66 -14.18 -28.69
N THR A 568 40.82 -13.56 -28.87
CA THR A 568 41.01 -12.54 -29.91
C THR A 568 40.69 -13.11 -31.29
N GLY A 569 39.85 -12.41 -32.04
CA GLY A 569 39.38 -12.82 -33.36
C GLY A 569 38.06 -13.62 -33.37
N ASP A 570 37.52 -13.95 -32.21
CA ASP A 570 36.20 -14.63 -32.14
C ASP A 570 35.08 -13.68 -32.56
N LYS A 571 34.12 -14.20 -33.29
CA LYS A 571 32.86 -13.49 -33.58
C LYS A 571 31.88 -13.75 -32.48
N VAL A 572 31.24 -12.69 -32.04
CA VAL A 572 30.21 -12.72 -30.97
C VAL A 572 28.87 -12.27 -31.49
N THR A 573 27.82 -12.84 -30.93
CA THR A 573 26.43 -12.47 -31.23
C THR A 573 25.83 -11.74 -30.03
N LYS A 574 24.77 -10.95 -30.25
CA LYS A 574 24.07 -10.24 -29.19
C LYS A 574 23.56 -11.22 -28.11
N GLY A 575 23.84 -10.91 -26.84
CA GLY A 575 23.46 -11.74 -25.72
C GLY A 575 24.41 -12.91 -25.42
N GLN A 576 25.50 -13.09 -26.18
CA GLN A 576 26.50 -14.12 -25.89
C GLN A 576 27.28 -13.76 -24.63
N ILE A 577 27.48 -14.76 -23.75
CA ILE A 577 28.25 -14.62 -22.52
C ILE A 577 29.74 -14.53 -22.86
N LEU A 578 30.42 -13.52 -22.37
CA LEU A 578 31.83 -13.24 -22.65
C LEU A 578 32.76 -13.69 -21.52
N THR A 579 32.22 -13.80 -20.31
CA THR A 579 33.01 -14.10 -19.12
C THR A 579 32.40 -15.21 -18.31
N GLU A 580 33.26 -15.93 -17.59
CA GLU A 580 32.89 -16.90 -16.58
C GLU A 580 33.39 -16.37 -15.24
N GLY A 581 32.47 -16.19 -14.32
CA GLY A 581 32.74 -15.47 -13.09
C GLY A 581 32.75 -16.36 -11.86
N TYR A 582 32.87 -15.70 -10.70
CA TYR A 582 32.85 -16.41 -9.43
C TYR A 582 31.50 -17.12 -9.23
N SER A 583 31.57 -18.36 -8.77
CA SER A 583 30.40 -19.25 -8.59
C SER A 583 29.54 -19.42 -9.84
N THR A 584 30.13 -19.35 -11.03
CA THR A 584 29.45 -19.62 -12.29
C THR A 584 30.28 -20.53 -13.20
N GLN A 585 29.61 -21.44 -13.87
CA GLN A 585 30.19 -22.30 -14.91
C GLN A 585 29.14 -22.54 -16.01
N HIS A 586 29.54 -22.46 -17.26
CA HIS A 586 28.66 -22.62 -18.44
C HIS A 586 27.42 -21.71 -18.43
N GLY A 587 27.52 -20.53 -17.81
CA GLY A 587 26.41 -19.61 -17.68
C GLY A 587 25.38 -19.98 -16.61
N GLU A 588 25.69 -20.97 -15.78
CA GLU A 588 24.86 -21.44 -14.68
C GLU A 588 25.49 -21.15 -13.34
N LEU A 589 24.66 -21.01 -12.30
CA LEU A 589 25.15 -20.88 -10.93
C LEU A 589 25.82 -22.16 -10.47
N ALA A 590 27.07 -22.06 -10.04
CA ALA A 590 27.88 -23.16 -9.53
C ALA A 590 28.40 -22.82 -8.12
N LEU A 591 27.61 -23.11 -7.09
CA LEU A 591 27.96 -22.79 -5.70
C LEU A 591 28.98 -23.74 -5.09
N GLY A 592 29.19 -24.91 -5.68
CA GLY A 592 30.06 -25.95 -5.13
C GLY A 592 30.60 -26.88 -6.20
N ARG A 593 30.82 -28.12 -5.84
CA ARG A 593 31.29 -29.19 -6.70
C ARG A 593 30.40 -30.42 -6.62
N ASN A 594 30.35 -31.21 -7.67
CA ASN A 594 29.66 -32.50 -7.67
C ASN A 594 30.52 -33.54 -6.97
N LEU A 595 29.96 -34.16 -5.93
CA LEU A 595 30.67 -35.13 -5.09
C LEU A 595 30.03 -36.52 -5.23
N LYS A 596 30.85 -37.55 -5.28
CA LYS A 596 30.38 -38.92 -5.10
C LYS A 596 30.14 -39.19 -3.62
N VAL A 597 28.94 -39.65 -3.27
CA VAL A 597 28.52 -39.91 -1.90
C VAL A 597 28.20 -41.38 -1.74
N ALA A 598 28.69 -42.01 -0.68
CA ALA A 598 28.33 -43.37 -0.29
C ALA A 598 27.59 -43.35 1.05
N PHE A 599 26.46 -44.03 1.11
CA PHE A 599 25.72 -44.23 2.35
C PHE A 599 26.19 -45.54 2.98
N MET A 600 26.80 -45.47 4.15
CA MET A 600 27.34 -46.62 4.85
C MET A 600 27.36 -46.38 6.36
N PRO A 601 27.33 -47.44 7.20
CA PRO A 601 27.63 -47.31 8.61
C PRO A 601 29.07 -46.85 8.81
N TRP A 602 29.30 -45.90 9.71
CA TRP A 602 30.62 -45.39 10.00
C TRP A 602 30.77 -45.08 11.49
N LYS A 603 31.72 -45.76 12.15
CA LYS A 603 32.07 -45.58 13.57
C LYS A 603 30.89 -45.64 14.56
N GLY A 604 29.91 -46.48 14.30
CA GLY A 604 28.74 -46.69 15.15
C GLY A 604 27.43 -46.20 14.59
#